data_a038b922c7ad1725676638d7d58f2ebd
#
_entry.id   a038b922c7ad1725676638d7d58f2ebd
#
_cell.length_a   1.000
_cell.length_b   1.000
_cell.length_c   1.000
_cell.angle_alpha   90.00
_cell.angle_beta   90.00
_cell.angle_gamma   90.00
#
_symmetry.space_group_name_H-M   'P 1'
#
loop_
_entity.id
_entity.type
_entity.pdbx_description
1 polymer ?
#
loop_
_entity_poly.entity_id
_entity_poly.type
_entity_poly.pdbx_seq_one_letter_code
_entity_poly.pdbx_strand_id
1 'polypeptide(L)'
;MATAKKPTGTLALLGGGEWQDPYRELDGALLAMSGGDEVLVLPAAAAFEHPGRVVERATEWFAGLGGKVVGLDVVNRRDAERDDLAKRARDARFIYIADGSPLHLRSVLKGSALYAAIVKAYHGGAVLAASGAGATLLCDPMVDPRGGAYTVGLGLVGGVAVFPYHGKAAAHLRERSVELLPADATLVGLDEHTALLRLESGEWHVEGSGTATIYRKDAPTREVEGGEPLDLAVPAAT
;
A
#
# COMPACT_ATOMS: atom_id res chain seq x y z
N MET A 1 -22.34 -0.25 -26.54
CA MET A 1 -22.43 0.59 -25.33
C MET A 1 -21.19 0.30 -24.51
N ALA A 2 -20.29 1.27 -24.39
CA ALA A 2 -19.14 1.13 -23.49
C ALA A 2 -19.65 1.06 -22.06
N THR A 3 -19.42 -0.06 -21.38
CA THR A 3 -19.65 -0.16 -19.93
C THR A 3 -18.77 0.87 -19.26
N ALA A 4 -19.37 1.89 -18.64
CA ALA A 4 -18.65 2.87 -17.84
C ALA A 4 -17.81 2.09 -16.82
N LYS A 5 -16.49 2.23 -16.91
CA LYS A 5 -15.55 1.63 -15.97
C LYS A 5 -15.95 2.15 -14.58
N LYS A 6 -16.26 1.23 -13.67
CA LYS A 6 -16.63 1.58 -12.30
C LYS A 6 -15.51 2.43 -11.71
N PRO A 7 -15.79 3.57 -11.07
CA PRO A 7 -14.73 4.39 -10.49
C PRO A 7 -13.93 3.55 -9.51
N THR A 8 -12.61 3.61 -9.64
CA THR A 8 -11.67 3.00 -8.71
C THR A 8 -10.98 4.14 -8.01
N GLY A 9 -10.83 4.10 -6.71
CA GLY A 9 -10.16 5.16 -5.97
C GLY A 9 -8.66 5.27 -6.28
N THR A 10 -8.02 6.25 -5.68
CA THR A 10 -6.57 6.41 -5.74
C THR A 10 -5.89 5.41 -4.79
N LEU A 11 -4.84 4.75 -5.27
CA LEU A 11 -4.01 3.82 -4.48
C LEU A 11 -2.60 4.36 -4.37
N ALA A 12 -2.05 4.45 -3.16
CA ALA A 12 -0.66 4.78 -2.89
C ALA A 12 0.02 3.61 -2.16
N LEU A 13 1.07 3.03 -2.78
CA LEU A 13 1.90 1.99 -2.19
C LEU A 13 3.25 2.63 -1.84
N LEU A 14 3.54 2.78 -0.54
CA LEU A 14 4.71 3.49 -0.05
C LEU A 14 5.84 2.52 0.31
N GLY A 15 7.05 2.87 -0.05
CA GLY A 15 8.26 2.08 0.21
C GLY A 15 8.71 2.04 1.67
N GLY A 16 8.02 2.75 2.56
CA GLY A 16 8.32 2.85 3.99
C GLY A 16 8.72 4.27 4.40
N GLY A 17 8.87 4.51 5.70
CA GLY A 17 9.18 5.83 6.24
C GLY A 17 7.98 6.78 6.22
N GLU A 18 6.77 6.24 6.42
CA GLU A 18 5.54 7.02 6.44
C GLU A 18 5.55 8.10 7.52
N TRP A 19 4.79 9.18 7.25
CA TRP A 19 4.57 10.31 8.15
C TRP A 19 5.86 11.04 8.53
N GLN A 20 6.67 11.31 7.49
CA GLN A 20 7.88 12.12 7.55
C GLN A 20 7.84 13.20 6.47
N ASP A 21 8.62 14.27 6.63
CA ASP A 21 8.59 15.44 5.76
C ASP A 21 8.66 15.16 4.25
N PRO A 22 9.42 14.17 3.75
CA PRO A 22 9.42 13.86 2.31
C PRO A 22 8.07 13.42 1.74
N TYR A 23 7.15 12.94 2.58
CA TYR A 23 5.79 12.58 2.17
C TYR A 23 4.76 13.67 2.37
N ARG A 24 5.14 14.84 2.88
CA ARG A 24 4.18 15.90 3.25
C ARG A 24 3.30 16.33 2.08
N GLU A 25 3.89 16.53 0.91
CA GLU A 25 3.13 16.93 -0.29
C GLU A 25 2.21 15.79 -0.77
N LEU A 26 2.72 14.57 -0.81
CA LEU A 26 1.93 13.39 -1.21
C LEU A 26 0.76 13.14 -0.26
N ASP A 27 1.00 13.11 1.06
CA ASP A 27 -0.06 12.86 2.04
C ASP A 27 -1.11 13.98 2.04
N GLY A 28 -0.68 15.24 1.84
CA GLY A 28 -1.57 16.37 1.65
C GLY A 28 -2.43 16.25 0.39
N ALA A 29 -1.84 15.80 -0.72
CA ALA A 29 -2.56 15.55 -1.98
C ALA A 29 -3.56 14.39 -1.83
N LEU A 30 -3.16 13.28 -1.18
CA LEU A 30 -4.05 12.14 -0.92
C LEU A 30 -5.24 12.55 -0.03
N LEU A 31 -5.00 13.37 1.00
CA LEU A 31 -6.07 13.92 1.84
C LEU A 31 -7.04 14.78 1.01
N ALA A 32 -6.52 15.66 0.17
CA ALA A 32 -7.34 16.50 -0.71
C ALA A 32 -8.15 15.64 -1.72
N MET A 33 -7.55 14.63 -2.33
CA MET A 33 -8.21 13.70 -3.26
C MET A 33 -9.35 12.92 -2.60
N SER A 34 -9.26 12.64 -1.30
CA SER A 34 -10.33 11.94 -0.57
C SER A 34 -11.62 12.77 -0.48
N GLY A 35 -11.52 14.09 -0.66
CA GLY A 35 -12.63 15.03 -0.53
C GLY A 35 -13.23 15.11 0.89
N GLY A 36 -12.46 14.71 1.90
CA GLY A 36 -12.81 14.77 3.32
C GLY A 36 -11.59 15.19 4.16
N ASP A 37 -11.78 15.26 5.47
CA ASP A 37 -10.74 15.57 6.44
C ASP A 37 -10.38 14.37 7.35
N GLU A 38 -11.12 13.26 7.25
CA GLU A 38 -10.90 12.07 8.08
C GLU A 38 -9.99 11.06 7.39
N VAL A 39 -8.98 10.59 8.13
CA VAL A 39 -8.08 9.51 7.74
C VAL A 39 -8.28 8.32 8.67
N LEU A 40 -8.73 7.21 8.13
CA LEU A 40 -8.91 5.97 8.86
C LEU A 40 -7.61 5.18 8.87
N VAL A 41 -6.93 5.10 10.00
CA VAL A 41 -5.61 4.43 10.13
C VAL A 41 -5.77 3.02 10.66
N LEU A 42 -5.23 2.04 9.93
CA LEU A 42 -5.17 0.63 10.30
C LEU A 42 -3.76 0.27 10.80
N PRO A 43 -3.52 0.14 12.11
CA PRO A 43 -2.20 -0.16 12.68
C PRO A 43 -1.93 -1.66 12.84
N ALA A 44 -2.73 -2.52 12.22
CA ALA A 44 -2.69 -3.98 12.44
C ALA A 44 -1.31 -4.62 12.15
N ALA A 45 -0.52 -4.07 11.21
CA ALA A 45 0.82 -4.55 10.95
C ALA A 45 1.77 -4.37 12.15
N ALA A 46 1.54 -3.33 12.96
CA ALA A 46 2.32 -2.99 14.16
C ALA A 46 1.71 -3.54 15.46
N ALA A 47 0.88 -4.59 15.39
CA ALA A 47 0.17 -5.14 16.55
C ALA A 47 1.07 -5.49 17.76
N PHE A 48 2.33 -5.85 17.51
CA PHE A 48 3.33 -6.17 18.54
C PHE A 48 4.30 -5.03 18.82
N GLU A 49 4.13 -3.87 18.18
CA GLU A 49 5.03 -2.72 18.23
C GLU A 49 4.30 -1.44 18.68
N HIS A 50 3.43 -1.57 19.69
CA HIS A 50 2.64 -0.45 20.23
C HIS A 50 1.73 0.24 19.20
N PRO A 51 0.67 -0.43 18.69
CA PRO A 51 -0.22 0.12 17.65
C PRO A 51 -0.85 1.47 18.02
N GLY A 52 -1.03 1.76 19.31
CA GLY A 52 -1.49 3.08 19.78
C GLY A 52 -0.52 4.21 19.40
N ARG A 53 0.78 3.98 19.50
CA ARG A 53 1.80 4.99 19.08
C ARG A 53 1.80 5.25 17.58
N VAL A 54 1.47 4.22 16.79
CA VAL A 54 1.30 4.37 15.35
C VAL A 54 0.15 5.32 15.04
N VAL A 55 -0.98 5.16 15.73
CA VAL A 55 -2.14 6.06 15.59
C VAL A 55 -1.83 7.48 16.11
N GLU A 56 -1.09 7.61 17.21
CA GLU A 56 -0.64 8.90 17.73
C GLU A 56 0.24 9.65 16.72
N ARG A 57 1.25 9.00 16.15
CA ARG A 57 2.11 9.58 15.09
C ARG A 57 1.31 10.03 13.87
N ALA A 58 0.39 9.18 13.41
CA ALA A 58 -0.50 9.54 12.31
C ALA A 58 -1.36 10.76 12.66
N THR A 59 -1.87 10.83 13.91
CA THR A 59 -2.70 11.94 14.39
C THR A 59 -1.92 13.26 14.37
N GLU A 60 -0.71 13.25 14.89
CA GLU A 60 0.17 14.44 14.87
C GLU A 60 0.49 14.88 13.44
N TRP A 61 0.80 13.93 12.57
CA TRP A 61 1.14 14.19 11.18
C TRP A 61 -0.02 14.79 10.40
N PHE A 62 -1.17 14.13 10.38
CA PHE A 62 -2.33 14.59 9.61
C PHE A 62 -2.97 15.84 10.20
N ALA A 63 -2.87 16.08 11.52
CA ALA A 63 -3.28 17.35 12.10
C ALA A 63 -2.51 18.54 11.48
N GLY A 64 -1.20 18.36 11.20
CA GLY A 64 -0.38 19.34 10.49
C GLY A 64 -0.76 19.55 9.01
N LEU A 65 -1.59 18.67 8.45
CA LEU A 65 -2.13 18.74 7.08
C LEU A 65 -3.61 19.13 7.05
N GLY A 66 -4.22 19.41 8.21
CA GLY A 66 -5.64 19.72 8.33
C GLY A 66 -6.56 18.52 8.41
N GLY A 67 -6.00 17.31 8.52
CA GLY A 67 -6.74 16.06 8.65
C GLY A 67 -7.02 15.65 10.09
N LYS A 68 -7.97 14.74 10.26
CA LYS A 68 -8.33 14.11 11.53
C LYS A 68 -8.16 12.60 11.42
N VAL A 69 -7.41 12.00 12.32
CA VAL A 69 -7.17 10.56 12.32
C VAL A 69 -8.18 9.84 13.20
N VAL A 70 -8.68 8.72 12.69
CA VAL A 70 -9.42 7.71 13.46
C VAL A 70 -8.67 6.40 13.36
N GLY A 71 -8.13 5.93 14.48
CA GLY A 71 -7.49 4.61 14.54
C GLY A 71 -8.52 3.48 14.54
N LEU A 72 -8.32 2.46 13.70
CA LEU A 72 -9.06 1.21 13.79
C LEU A 72 -8.39 0.30 14.83
N ASP A 73 -9.12 -0.05 15.88
CA ASP A 73 -8.65 -0.98 16.90
C ASP A 73 -8.73 -2.44 16.40
N VAL A 74 -7.79 -2.75 15.50
CA VAL A 74 -7.63 -4.07 14.88
C VAL A 74 -6.19 -4.52 15.04
N VAL A 75 -5.98 -5.56 15.84
CA VAL A 75 -4.65 -6.14 16.09
C VAL A 75 -4.59 -7.64 15.80
N ASN A 76 -5.74 -8.29 15.60
CA ASN A 76 -5.83 -9.71 15.32
C ASN A 76 -7.00 -10.04 14.39
N ARG A 77 -7.10 -11.31 13.98
CA ARG A 77 -8.14 -11.79 13.06
C ARG A 77 -9.56 -11.56 13.57
N ARG A 78 -9.79 -11.74 14.88
CA ARG A 78 -11.12 -11.59 15.49
C ARG A 78 -11.62 -10.15 15.36
N ASP A 79 -10.71 -9.18 15.53
CA ASP A 79 -11.05 -7.76 15.37
C ASP A 79 -11.44 -7.46 13.92
N ALA A 80 -10.74 -8.07 12.94
CA ALA A 80 -11.01 -7.89 11.52
C ALA A 80 -12.33 -8.51 11.03
N GLU A 81 -13.01 -9.30 11.86
CA GLU A 81 -14.36 -9.83 11.59
C GLU A 81 -15.48 -9.01 12.26
N ARG A 82 -15.15 -7.95 12.99
CA ARG A 82 -16.16 -7.11 13.63
C ARG A 82 -16.91 -6.26 12.61
N ASP A 83 -18.24 -6.36 12.65
CA ASP A 83 -19.14 -5.66 11.72
C ASP A 83 -19.06 -4.12 11.83
N ASP A 84 -18.86 -3.60 13.05
CA ASP A 84 -18.72 -2.16 13.29
C ASP A 84 -17.47 -1.58 12.65
N LEU A 85 -16.31 -2.30 12.74
CA LEU A 85 -15.05 -1.90 12.12
C LEU A 85 -15.10 -2.07 10.60
N ALA A 86 -15.68 -3.15 10.11
CA ALA A 86 -15.88 -3.35 8.67
C ALA A 86 -16.81 -2.27 8.09
N LYS A 87 -17.89 -1.90 8.81
CA LYS A 87 -18.75 -0.79 8.40
C LYS A 87 -17.98 0.54 8.35
N ARG A 88 -17.18 0.82 9.37
CA ARG A 88 -16.35 2.03 9.41
C ARG A 88 -15.40 2.11 8.20
N ALA A 89 -14.71 1.03 7.89
CA ALA A 89 -13.81 0.97 6.73
C ALA A 89 -14.56 1.12 5.39
N ARG A 90 -15.77 0.55 5.28
CA ARG A 90 -16.58 0.66 4.06
C ARG A 90 -17.02 2.08 3.75
N ASP A 91 -17.31 2.86 4.80
CA ASP A 91 -17.83 4.22 4.70
C ASP A 91 -16.69 5.27 4.65
N ALA A 92 -15.43 4.86 4.84
CA ALA A 92 -14.26 5.73 4.83
C ALA A 92 -13.95 6.25 3.42
N ARG A 93 -13.46 7.50 3.35
CA ARG A 93 -13.01 8.15 2.12
C ARG A 93 -11.48 8.10 1.96
N PHE A 94 -10.77 7.98 3.07
CA PHE A 94 -9.33 7.78 3.09
C PHE A 94 -8.97 6.69 4.12
N ILE A 95 -8.32 5.64 3.68
CA ILE A 95 -7.83 4.53 4.52
C ILE A 95 -6.31 4.48 4.39
N TYR A 96 -5.62 4.44 5.52
CA TYR A 96 -4.17 4.31 5.57
C TYR A 96 -3.78 3.04 6.34
N ILE A 97 -3.14 2.09 5.67
CA ILE A 97 -2.59 0.87 6.28
C ILE A 97 -1.14 1.17 6.67
N ALA A 98 -0.87 1.23 7.97
CA ALA A 98 0.46 1.51 8.50
C ALA A 98 1.43 0.34 8.30
N ASP A 99 2.72 0.63 8.39
CA ASP A 99 3.80 -0.35 8.28
C ASP A 99 3.93 -1.27 9.51
N GLY A 100 4.76 -2.31 9.39
CA GLY A 100 5.08 -3.29 10.44
C GLY A 100 5.34 -4.69 9.88
N SER A 101 4.67 -5.71 10.41
CA SER A 101 4.82 -7.11 9.99
C SER A 101 3.85 -7.49 8.87
N PRO A 102 4.32 -7.73 7.62
CA PRO A 102 3.44 -8.10 6.52
C PRO A 102 2.80 -9.48 6.71
N LEU A 103 3.49 -10.42 7.35
CA LEU A 103 2.94 -11.76 7.58
C LEU A 103 1.85 -11.74 8.66
N HIS A 104 2.03 -10.91 9.70
CA HIS A 104 0.98 -10.70 10.68
C HIS A 104 -0.24 -10.01 10.05
N LEU A 105 -0.02 -8.90 9.34
CA LEU A 105 -1.08 -8.17 8.63
C LEU A 105 -1.85 -9.09 7.67
N ARG A 106 -1.15 -9.99 6.96
CA ARG A 106 -1.75 -11.00 6.10
C ARG A 106 -2.66 -11.96 6.89
N SER A 107 -2.22 -12.43 8.04
CA SER A 107 -3.01 -13.33 8.91
C SER A 107 -4.29 -12.66 9.42
N VAL A 108 -4.23 -11.35 9.64
CA VAL A 108 -5.38 -10.53 10.09
C VAL A 108 -6.35 -10.28 8.94
N LEU A 109 -5.87 -9.88 7.77
CA LEU A 109 -6.73 -9.34 6.70
C LEU A 109 -7.20 -10.37 5.68
N LYS A 110 -6.42 -11.43 5.38
CA LYS A 110 -6.75 -12.36 4.29
C LYS A 110 -8.11 -13.01 4.47
N GLY A 111 -9.08 -12.67 3.60
CA GLY A 111 -10.45 -13.17 3.63
C GLY A 111 -11.29 -12.64 4.79
N SER A 112 -10.92 -11.52 5.44
CA SER A 112 -11.69 -10.90 6.54
C SER A 112 -12.81 -10.01 6.01
N ALA A 113 -13.81 -9.78 6.88
CA ALA A 113 -14.86 -8.81 6.65
C ALA A 113 -14.31 -7.38 6.48
N LEU A 114 -13.28 -7.03 7.27
CA LEU A 114 -12.59 -5.74 7.18
C LEU A 114 -11.90 -5.56 5.82
N TYR A 115 -11.16 -6.56 5.33
CA TYR A 115 -10.50 -6.44 4.03
C TYR A 115 -11.52 -6.32 2.89
N ALA A 116 -12.59 -7.09 2.92
CA ALA A 116 -13.68 -6.95 1.95
C ALA A 116 -14.31 -5.54 1.97
N ALA A 117 -14.41 -4.93 3.14
CA ALA A 117 -14.90 -3.57 3.31
C ALA A 117 -13.91 -2.52 2.75
N ILE A 118 -12.60 -2.67 3.01
CA ILE A 118 -11.53 -1.82 2.45
C ILE A 118 -11.55 -1.86 0.92
N VAL A 119 -11.59 -3.07 0.34
CA VAL A 119 -11.66 -3.25 -1.12
C VAL A 119 -12.92 -2.59 -1.70
N LYS A 120 -14.06 -2.72 -1.00
CA LYS A 120 -15.30 -2.07 -1.42
C LYS A 120 -15.23 -0.54 -1.37
N ALA A 121 -14.63 0.03 -0.32
CA ALA A 121 -14.40 1.47 -0.21
C ALA A 121 -13.51 1.98 -1.36
N TYR A 122 -12.38 1.32 -1.59
CA TYR A 122 -11.45 1.63 -2.68
C TYR A 122 -12.14 1.59 -4.05
N HIS A 123 -12.88 0.53 -4.36
CA HIS A 123 -13.66 0.47 -5.60
C HIS A 123 -14.86 1.43 -5.64
N GLY A 124 -15.19 2.03 -4.52
CA GLY A 124 -16.17 3.09 -4.40
C GLY A 124 -15.61 4.50 -4.58
N GLY A 125 -14.30 4.64 -4.81
CA GLY A 125 -13.63 5.93 -5.00
C GLY A 125 -12.85 6.43 -3.78
N ALA A 126 -12.70 5.63 -2.72
CA ALA A 126 -11.87 6.02 -1.58
C ALA A 126 -10.37 6.00 -1.92
N VAL A 127 -9.61 6.88 -1.28
CA VAL A 127 -8.15 6.84 -1.27
C VAL A 127 -7.70 5.69 -0.36
N LEU A 128 -6.79 4.86 -0.85
CA LEU A 128 -6.14 3.80 -0.08
C LEU A 128 -4.63 4.00 -0.13
N ALA A 129 -4.02 4.33 1.00
CA ALA A 129 -2.58 4.34 1.17
C ALA A 129 -2.13 3.13 1.99
N ALA A 130 -0.98 2.56 1.65
CA ALA A 130 -0.41 1.44 2.38
C ALA A 130 1.12 1.56 2.40
N SER A 131 1.71 1.55 3.59
CA SER A 131 3.15 1.68 3.76
C SER A 131 3.82 0.33 4.02
N GLY A 132 5.03 0.14 3.51
CA GLY A 132 5.89 -1.00 3.79
C GLY A 132 5.20 -2.35 3.74
N ALA A 133 4.85 -2.89 4.90
CA ALA A 133 4.11 -4.15 5.05
C ALA A 133 2.77 -4.15 4.30
N GLY A 134 2.03 -3.04 4.35
CA GLY A 134 0.77 -2.89 3.64
C GLY A 134 0.96 -2.87 2.13
N ALA A 135 1.98 -2.15 1.65
CA ALA A 135 2.28 -2.03 0.23
C ALA A 135 2.58 -3.40 -0.40
N THR A 136 3.49 -4.17 0.20
CA THR A 136 3.81 -5.52 -0.32
C THR A 136 2.61 -6.46 -0.22
N LEU A 137 1.83 -6.39 0.87
CA LEU A 137 0.70 -7.29 1.11
C LEU A 137 -0.47 -7.09 0.13
N LEU A 138 -0.76 -5.86 -0.29
CA LEU A 138 -1.85 -5.58 -1.24
C LEU A 138 -1.57 -6.14 -2.63
N CYS A 139 -0.33 -6.48 -2.94
CA CYS A 139 0.12 -7.05 -4.21
C CYS A 139 -0.01 -8.58 -4.23
N ASP A 140 -0.09 -9.17 -5.43
CA ASP A 140 0.05 -10.60 -5.67
C ASP A 140 0.84 -10.82 -6.97
N PRO A 141 2.04 -11.41 -6.89
CA PRO A 141 2.69 -12.02 -5.72
C PRO A 141 3.19 -10.99 -4.69
N MET A 142 3.29 -11.43 -3.43
CA MET A 142 3.84 -10.66 -2.33
C MET A 142 5.28 -11.11 -2.05
N VAL A 143 6.20 -10.17 -1.83
CA VAL A 143 7.57 -10.49 -1.37
C VAL A 143 7.55 -10.96 0.09
N ASP A 144 8.16 -12.11 0.39
CA ASP A 144 8.37 -12.57 1.76
C ASP A 144 9.62 -11.88 2.34
N PRO A 145 9.48 -11.00 3.35
CA PRO A 145 10.58 -10.20 3.88
C PRO A 145 11.68 -11.04 4.56
N ARG A 146 11.38 -12.30 4.91
CA ARG A 146 12.34 -13.18 5.61
C ARG A 146 13.42 -13.73 4.70
N GLY A 147 13.15 -13.87 3.41
CA GLY A 147 14.09 -14.50 2.51
C GLY A 147 14.02 -14.04 1.05
N GLY A 148 13.25 -13.01 0.74
CA GLY A 148 13.15 -12.47 -0.62
C GLY A 148 12.42 -13.38 -1.63
N ALA A 149 11.81 -14.48 -1.17
CA ALA A 149 10.95 -15.32 -2.00
C ALA A 149 9.54 -14.72 -2.13
N TYR A 150 8.70 -15.36 -2.93
CA TYR A 150 7.33 -14.89 -3.13
C TYR A 150 6.30 -15.79 -2.44
N THR A 151 5.24 -15.17 -2.01
CA THR A 151 4.04 -15.83 -1.47
C THR A 151 2.79 -15.13 -1.97
N VAL A 152 1.62 -15.73 -1.72
CA VAL A 152 0.32 -15.15 -2.12
C VAL A 152 -0.02 -13.98 -1.22
N GLY A 153 -0.21 -12.80 -1.82
CA GLY A 153 -0.69 -11.60 -1.14
C GLY A 153 -2.20 -11.51 -1.03
N LEU A 154 -2.74 -10.28 -1.02
CA LEU A 154 -4.19 -10.04 -1.01
C LEU A 154 -4.76 -9.79 -2.41
N GLY A 155 -3.91 -9.53 -3.41
CA GLY A 155 -4.31 -9.46 -4.81
C GLY A 155 -5.16 -8.23 -5.19
N LEU A 156 -5.07 -7.13 -4.44
CA LEU A 156 -5.66 -5.87 -4.91
C LEU A 156 -4.97 -5.37 -6.18
N VAL A 157 -3.66 -5.61 -6.25
CA VAL A 157 -2.83 -5.38 -7.44
C VAL A 157 -2.23 -6.72 -7.86
N GLY A 158 -2.72 -7.29 -8.96
CA GLY A 158 -2.21 -8.55 -9.52
C GLY A 158 -1.06 -8.33 -10.48
N GLY A 159 -0.15 -9.30 -10.59
CA GLY A 159 1.00 -9.26 -11.50
C GLY A 159 2.10 -8.26 -11.11
N VAL A 160 1.98 -7.60 -9.98
CA VAL A 160 2.98 -6.70 -9.41
C VAL A 160 3.37 -7.18 -8.02
N ALA A 161 4.65 -7.18 -7.72
CA ALA A 161 5.19 -7.35 -6.38
C ALA A 161 5.89 -6.05 -5.95
N VAL A 162 5.66 -5.61 -4.72
CA VAL A 162 6.36 -4.46 -4.15
C VAL A 162 7.38 -4.94 -3.13
N PHE A 163 8.62 -4.47 -3.28
CA PHE A 163 9.70 -4.66 -2.31
C PHE A 163 9.95 -3.30 -1.62
N PRO A 164 9.42 -3.08 -0.42
CA PRO A 164 9.64 -1.84 0.32
C PRO A 164 11.07 -1.77 0.90
N TYR A 165 11.52 -0.57 1.29
CA TYR A 165 12.86 -0.31 1.81
C TYR A 165 13.99 -0.77 0.89
N HIS A 166 13.75 -0.77 -0.42
CA HIS A 166 14.61 -1.41 -1.40
C HIS A 166 16.07 -0.91 -1.33
N GLY A 167 16.31 0.39 -1.26
CA GLY A 167 17.65 0.97 -1.19
C GLY A 167 18.43 0.60 0.09
N LYS A 168 17.73 0.28 1.19
CA LYS A 168 18.33 -0.13 2.47
C LYS A 168 18.33 -1.64 2.70
N ALA A 169 17.63 -2.40 1.86
CA ALA A 169 17.55 -3.84 2.00
C ALA A 169 18.90 -4.52 1.75
N ALA A 170 19.17 -5.62 2.46
CA ALA A 170 20.37 -6.39 2.24
C ALA A 170 20.45 -6.93 0.79
N ALA A 171 21.64 -6.83 0.17
CA ALA A 171 21.83 -7.17 -1.24
C ALA A 171 21.33 -8.59 -1.58
N HIS A 172 21.63 -9.57 -0.72
CA HIS A 172 21.20 -10.96 -0.95
C HIS A 172 19.68 -11.14 -0.98
N LEU A 173 18.90 -10.31 -0.27
CA LEU A 173 17.43 -10.37 -0.33
C LEU A 173 16.91 -9.80 -1.65
N ARG A 174 17.48 -8.68 -2.10
CA ARG A 174 17.14 -8.08 -3.40
C ARG A 174 17.48 -9.01 -4.56
N GLU A 175 18.71 -9.52 -4.58
CA GLU A 175 19.17 -10.46 -5.61
C GLU A 175 18.28 -11.69 -5.68
N ARG A 176 17.95 -12.27 -4.52
CA ARG A 176 17.06 -13.42 -4.45
C ARG A 176 15.63 -13.11 -4.93
N SER A 177 15.10 -11.93 -4.61
CA SER A 177 13.78 -11.52 -5.10
C SER A 177 13.77 -11.36 -6.62
N VAL A 178 14.85 -10.83 -7.21
CA VAL A 178 14.99 -10.72 -8.66
C VAL A 178 15.15 -12.09 -9.31
N GLU A 179 15.99 -12.96 -8.74
CA GLU A 179 16.21 -14.32 -9.25
C GLU A 179 14.92 -15.16 -9.28
N LEU A 180 14.14 -15.08 -8.22
CA LEU A 180 12.91 -15.85 -8.04
C LEU A 180 11.67 -15.17 -8.65
N LEU A 181 11.82 -14.03 -9.31
CA LEU A 181 10.70 -13.28 -9.90
C LEU A 181 9.93 -14.16 -10.90
N PRO A 182 8.61 -14.34 -10.72
CA PRO A 182 7.77 -15.03 -11.70
C PRO A 182 7.81 -14.33 -13.06
N ALA A 183 7.76 -15.11 -14.14
CA ALA A 183 7.90 -14.58 -15.50
C ALA A 183 6.76 -13.62 -15.91
N ASP A 184 5.60 -13.78 -15.29
CA ASP A 184 4.38 -12.98 -15.52
C ASP A 184 4.19 -11.85 -14.52
N ALA A 185 5.18 -11.59 -13.65
CA ALA A 185 5.13 -10.54 -12.65
C ALA A 185 6.19 -9.45 -12.89
N THR A 186 5.90 -8.25 -12.40
CA THR A 186 6.84 -7.14 -12.28
C THR A 186 7.17 -6.91 -10.81
N LEU A 187 8.45 -6.88 -10.46
CA LEU A 187 8.90 -6.47 -9.13
C LEU A 187 9.23 -4.97 -9.16
N VAL A 188 8.64 -4.23 -8.23
CA VAL A 188 8.91 -2.81 -8.01
C VAL A 188 9.59 -2.66 -6.66
N GLY A 189 10.88 -2.38 -6.67
CA GLY A 189 11.63 -1.97 -5.49
C GLY A 189 11.34 -0.51 -5.18
N LEU A 190 10.77 -0.21 -4.03
CA LEU A 190 10.50 1.14 -3.58
C LEU A 190 11.45 1.53 -2.45
N ASP A 191 12.21 2.59 -2.65
CA ASP A 191 13.01 3.18 -1.58
C ASP A 191 12.10 3.79 -0.50
N GLU A 192 12.66 4.04 0.69
CA GLU A 192 11.97 4.90 1.66
C GLU A 192 11.65 6.25 1.02
N HIS A 193 10.57 6.86 1.45
CA HIS A 193 10.08 8.16 0.94
C HIS A 193 9.75 8.15 -0.56
N THR A 194 9.48 6.97 -1.11
CA THR A 194 9.01 6.76 -2.49
C THR A 194 7.69 6.03 -2.47
N ALA A 195 6.77 6.45 -3.30
CA ALA A 195 5.47 5.82 -3.45
C ALA A 195 5.17 5.49 -4.91
N LEU A 196 4.49 4.37 -5.11
CA LEU A 196 3.86 4.02 -6.36
C LEU A 196 2.38 4.44 -6.28
N LEU A 197 2.00 5.47 -7.00
CA LEU A 197 0.66 6.05 -7.01
C LEU A 197 -0.12 5.58 -8.23
N ARG A 198 -1.30 5.01 -8.00
CA ARG A 198 -2.28 4.70 -9.05
C ARG A 198 -3.44 5.68 -8.96
N LEU A 199 -3.63 6.48 -9.98
CA LEU A 199 -4.73 7.42 -10.07
C LEU A 199 -6.06 6.70 -10.42
N GLU A 200 -7.18 7.40 -10.24
CA GLU A 200 -8.51 6.92 -10.65
C GLU A 200 -8.60 6.61 -12.15
N SER A 201 -7.80 7.29 -12.97
CA SER A 201 -7.65 6.99 -14.40
C SER A 201 -7.06 5.59 -14.66
N GLY A 202 -6.35 5.03 -13.69
CA GLY A 202 -5.60 3.78 -13.78
C GLY A 202 -4.13 3.98 -14.13
N GLU A 203 -3.69 5.22 -14.35
CA GLU A 203 -2.29 5.57 -14.60
C GLU A 203 -1.47 5.42 -13.32
N TRP A 204 -0.22 4.96 -13.51
CA TRP A 204 0.74 4.82 -12.43
C TRP A 204 1.80 5.92 -12.50
N HIS A 205 2.17 6.45 -11.34
CA HIS A 205 3.23 7.43 -11.17
C HIS A 205 4.15 7.01 -10.01
N VAL A 206 5.40 7.42 -10.09
CA VAL A 206 6.32 7.37 -8.94
C VAL A 206 6.27 8.74 -8.28
N GLU A 207 6.10 8.78 -6.97
CA GLU A 207 6.02 10.01 -6.20
C GLU A 207 7.01 9.95 -5.01
N GLY A 208 7.45 11.10 -4.54
CA GLY A 208 8.37 11.20 -3.40
C GLY A 208 9.80 11.52 -3.82
N SER A 209 10.76 11.37 -2.89
CA SER A 209 12.14 11.84 -3.04
C SER A 209 13.17 10.73 -3.34
N GLY A 210 12.75 9.48 -3.35
CA GLY A 210 13.62 8.34 -3.66
C GLY A 210 13.31 7.75 -5.04
N THR A 211 13.78 6.53 -5.26
CA THR A 211 13.74 5.83 -6.54
C THR A 211 12.84 4.61 -6.48
N ALA A 212 12.10 4.36 -7.56
CA ALA A 212 11.47 3.08 -7.84
C ALA A 212 12.32 2.28 -8.84
N THR A 213 12.74 1.08 -8.45
CA THR A 213 13.52 0.19 -9.32
C THR A 213 12.62 -0.93 -9.85
N ILE A 214 12.52 -1.03 -11.16
CA ILE A 214 11.62 -1.95 -11.86
C ILE A 214 12.40 -3.15 -12.39
N TYR A 215 11.97 -4.34 -12.01
CA TYR A 215 12.53 -5.60 -12.47
C TYR A 215 11.46 -6.42 -13.20
N ARG A 216 11.82 -6.94 -14.35
CA ARG A 216 11.04 -7.92 -15.12
C ARG A 216 11.95 -9.04 -15.57
N LYS A 217 11.39 -10.24 -15.71
CA LYS A 217 12.15 -11.38 -16.21
C LYS A 217 12.69 -11.05 -17.62
N ASP A 218 13.95 -11.34 -17.85
CA ASP A 218 14.62 -11.18 -19.16
C ASP A 218 14.59 -9.75 -19.73
N ALA A 219 14.40 -8.73 -18.88
CA ALA A 219 14.42 -7.33 -19.26
C ALA A 219 15.48 -6.55 -18.45
N PRO A 220 16.03 -5.45 -19.00
CA PRO A 220 16.93 -4.62 -18.24
C PRO A 220 16.21 -3.95 -17.07
N THR A 221 16.93 -3.80 -15.95
CA THR A 221 16.47 -3.04 -14.80
C THR A 221 16.26 -1.56 -15.19
N ARG A 222 15.16 -0.98 -14.73
CA ARG A 222 14.86 0.43 -14.95
C ARG A 222 14.69 1.13 -13.60
N GLU A 223 15.31 2.28 -13.44
CA GLU A 223 15.09 3.19 -12.32
C GLU A 223 14.18 4.32 -12.77
N VAL A 224 13.28 4.75 -11.89
CA VAL A 224 12.29 5.81 -12.10
C VAL A 224 12.28 6.71 -10.87
N GLU A 225 12.49 8.00 -11.08
CA GLU A 225 12.47 8.99 -10.00
C GLU A 225 11.05 9.53 -9.74
N GLY A 226 10.90 10.24 -8.62
CA GLY A 226 9.62 10.87 -8.28
C GLY A 226 9.17 11.90 -9.32
N GLY A 227 7.86 11.95 -9.57
CA GLY A 227 7.22 12.80 -10.57
C GLY A 227 7.12 12.18 -11.98
N GLU A 228 7.64 10.96 -12.21
CA GLU A 228 7.58 10.31 -13.51
C GLU A 228 6.41 9.32 -13.63
N PRO A 229 5.77 9.27 -14.82
CA PRO A 229 4.78 8.25 -15.13
C PRO A 229 5.44 6.88 -15.28
N LEU A 230 4.76 5.84 -14.84
CA LEU A 230 5.22 4.47 -14.90
C LEU A 230 4.24 3.58 -15.66
N ASP A 231 4.70 2.97 -16.76
CA ASP A 231 3.94 1.91 -17.41
C ASP A 231 4.15 0.58 -16.67
N LEU A 232 3.18 0.24 -15.84
CA LEU A 232 3.02 -1.08 -15.27
C LEU A 232 1.94 -1.80 -16.08
N ALA A 233 2.36 -2.72 -16.95
CA ALA A 233 1.44 -3.67 -17.58
C ALA A 233 0.88 -4.59 -16.48
N VAL A 234 -0.19 -4.15 -15.83
CA VAL A 234 -0.94 -4.94 -14.85
C VAL A 234 -1.95 -5.77 -15.64
N PRO A 235 -1.91 -7.12 -15.60
CA PRO A 235 -2.95 -7.93 -16.18
C PRO A 235 -4.32 -7.49 -15.64
N ALA A 236 -5.32 -7.42 -16.51
CA ALA A 236 -6.68 -7.14 -16.06
C ALA A 236 -7.07 -8.18 -15.00
N ALA A 237 -7.53 -7.75 -13.85
CA ALA A 237 -8.05 -8.64 -12.81
C ALA A 237 -9.18 -9.49 -13.44
N THR A 238 -9.00 -10.81 -13.46
CA THR A 238 -10.00 -11.77 -13.90
C THR A 238 -11.12 -11.93 -12.87
#